data_ffe97bf522adbe45b57324fa16f003db
#
_entry.id   ffe97bf522adbe45b57324fa16f003db
#
_cell.length_a   1.000
_cell.length_b   1.000
_cell.length_c   1.000
_cell.angle_alpha   90.00
_cell.angle_beta   90.00
_cell.angle_gamma   90.00
#
_symmetry.space_group_name_H-M   'P 1'
#
loop_
_entity.id
_entity.type
_entity.pdbx_description
1 polymer ?
#
loop_
_entity_poly.entity_id
_entity_poly.type
_entity_poly.pdbx_seq_one_letter_code
_entity_poly.pdbx_strand_id
1 'polypeptide(L)'
;MIFRRRFDDVVSRQLDLFEREHAGLIADCTAAERAYDRAHRSEAEERYGDYVDLVETATELLADIRDHYASTLDEQAAEEYERTFNRAVLKRLPRFALEIEDR
;
A
#
# COMPACT_ATOMS: atom_id res chain seq x y z
N MET A 1 -22.68 5.50 -18.89
CA MET A 1 -21.41 4.93 -19.41
C MET A 1 -20.30 5.12 -18.40
N ILE A 2 -19.65 4.04 -18.03
CA ILE A 2 -18.53 4.09 -17.08
C ILE A 2 -17.24 4.30 -17.85
N PHE A 3 -16.53 5.38 -17.53
CA PHE A 3 -15.25 5.70 -18.16
C PHE A 3 -14.15 4.96 -17.44
N ARG A 4 -13.49 4.00 -18.12
CA ARG A 4 -12.35 3.30 -17.56
C ARG A 4 -11.05 3.87 -18.11
N ARG A 5 -10.11 4.13 -17.21
CA ARG A 5 -8.77 4.57 -17.59
C ARG A 5 -7.92 3.37 -17.96
N ARG A 6 -6.87 3.63 -18.72
CA ARG A 6 -6.00 2.64 -19.34
C ARG A 6 -5.49 1.56 -18.39
N PHE A 7 -5.10 1.91 -17.15
CA PHE A 7 -4.48 0.97 -16.22
C PHE A 7 -5.39 0.54 -15.07
N ASP A 8 -6.66 0.92 -15.08
CA ASP A 8 -7.56 0.63 -13.95
C ASP A 8 -7.69 -0.88 -13.68
N ASP A 9 -7.85 -1.69 -14.73
CA ASP A 9 -8.04 -3.13 -14.56
C ASP A 9 -6.78 -3.84 -14.06
N VAL A 10 -5.61 -3.50 -14.59
CA VAL A 10 -4.37 -4.13 -14.14
C VAL A 10 -4.06 -3.77 -12.69
N VAL A 11 -4.24 -2.50 -12.32
CA VAL A 11 -4.02 -2.05 -10.94
C VAL A 11 -4.99 -2.74 -10.00
N SER A 12 -6.27 -2.82 -10.36
CA SER A 12 -7.27 -3.49 -9.54
C SER A 12 -6.88 -4.95 -9.26
N ARG A 13 -6.42 -5.67 -10.28
CA ARG A 13 -5.97 -7.05 -10.11
C ARG A 13 -4.72 -7.17 -9.25
N GLN A 14 -3.78 -6.23 -9.40
CA GLN A 14 -2.57 -6.20 -8.60
C GLN A 14 -2.90 -6.01 -7.11
N LEU A 15 -3.82 -5.11 -6.79
CA LEU A 15 -4.22 -4.88 -5.41
C LEU A 15 -5.06 -6.03 -4.85
N ASP A 16 -5.92 -6.65 -5.66
CA ASP A 16 -6.64 -7.86 -5.26
C ASP A 16 -5.67 -8.97 -4.85
N LEU A 17 -4.64 -9.17 -5.67
CA LEU A 17 -3.63 -10.20 -5.41
C LEU A 17 -2.81 -9.87 -4.16
N PHE A 18 -2.41 -8.62 -4.01
CA PHE A 18 -1.70 -8.15 -2.82
C PHE A 18 -2.52 -8.44 -1.55
N GLU A 19 -3.80 -8.08 -1.55
CA GLU A 19 -4.67 -8.29 -0.40
C GLU A 19 -4.81 -9.78 -0.05
N ARG A 20 -4.84 -10.65 -1.05
CA ARG A 20 -4.92 -12.09 -0.81
C ARG A 20 -3.59 -12.67 -0.33
N GLU A 21 -2.50 -12.34 -1.00
CA GLU A 21 -1.19 -12.90 -0.68
C GLU A 21 -0.63 -12.39 0.64
N HIS A 22 -1.00 -11.17 1.03
CA HIS A 22 -0.47 -10.51 2.23
C HIS A 22 -1.57 -10.19 3.25
N ALA A 23 -2.64 -11.00 3.26
CA ALA A 23 -3.74 -10.80 4.21
C ALA A 23 -3.26 -10.83 5.66
N GLY A 24 -2.30 -11.70 5.97
CA GLY A 24 -1.71 -11.78 7.32
C GLY A 24 -0.99 -10.50 7.70
N LEU A 25 -0.20 -9.95 6.79
CA LEU A 25 0.53 -8.71 7.03
C LEU A 25 -0.44 -7.53 7.25
N ILE A 26 -1.50 -7.45 6.45
CA ILE A 26 -2.53 -6.42 6.61
C ILE A 26 -3.21 -6.56 7.97
N ALA A 27 -3.55 -7.79 8.37
CA ALA A 27 -4.14 -8.05 9.69
C ALA A 27 -3.17 -7.67 10.81
N ASP A 28 -1.87 -7.91 10.65
CA ASP A 28 -0.85 -7.55 11.62
C ASP A 28 -0.76 -6.03 11.78
N CYS A 29 -0.88 -5.27 10.70
CA CYS A 29 -0.93 -3.80 10.77
C CYS A 29 -2.11 -3.33 11.62
N THR A 30 -3.28 -3.93 11.41
CA THR A 30 -4.49 -3.59 12.18
C THR A 30 -4.31 -3.93 13.66
N ALA A 31 -3.74 -5.10 13.94
CA ALA A 31 -3.49 -5.53 15.33
C ALA A 31 -2.47 -4.61 16.03
N ALA A 32 -1.42 -4.21 15.31
CA ALA A 32 -0.41 -3.31 15.86
C ALA A 32 -0.98 -1.92 16.14
N GLU A 33 -1.86 -1.41 15.27
CA GLU A 33 -2.55 -0.15 15.49
C GLU A 33 -3.40 -0.19 16.76
N ARG A 34 -4.16 -1.28 16.94
CA ARG A 34 -4.98 -1.48 18.13
C ARG A 34 -4.13 -1.59 19.40
N ALA A 35 -2.98 -2.26 19.32
CA ALA A 35 -2.05 -2.37 20.44
C ALA A 35 -1.51 -1.00 20.84
N TYR A 36 -1.19 -0.16 19.84
CA TYR A 36 -0.76 1.21 20.09
C TYR A 36 -1.87 2.03 20.75
N ASP A 37 -3.10 1.94 20.25
CA ASP A 37 -4.25 2.70 20.77
C ASP A 37 -4.56 2.36 22.24
N ARG A 38 -4.25 1.12 22.66
CA ARG A 38 -4.49 0.66 24.03
C ARG A 38 -3.26 0.74 24.92
N ALA A 39 -2.13 1.14 24.39
CA ALA A 39 -0.86 1.13 25.11
C ALA A 39 -0.85 2.12 26.27
N HIS A 40 -0.25 1.72 27.39
CA HIS A 40 0.10 2.65 28.44
C HIS A 40 1.20 3.58 27.93
N ARG A 41 1.29 4.76 28.54
CA ARG A 41 2.28 5.77 28.16
C ARG A 41 3.70 5.21 28.08
N SER A 42 4.05 4.32 29.00
CA SER A 42 5.39 3.71 29.06
C SER A 42 5.70 2.79 27.90
N GLU A 43 4.65 2.29 27.19
CA GLU A 43 4.79 1.33 26.09
C GLU A 43 4.46 1.96 24.72
N ALA A 44 3.90 3.15 24.71
CA ALA A 44 3.34 3.76 23.49
C ALA A 44 4.37 3.89 22.39
N GLU A 45 5.59 4.30 22.71
CA GLU A 45 6.66 4.48 21.72
C GLU A 45 7.03 3.17 21.04
N GLU A 46 7.18 2.11 21.83
CA GLU A 46 7.47 0.77 21.31
C GLU A 46 6.35 0.27 20.40
N ARG A 47 5.10 0.41 20.84
CA ARG A 47 3.94 -0.03 20.06
C ARG A 47 3.79 0.75 18.76
N TYR A 48 4.08 2.03 18.80
CA TYR A 48 4.07 2.84 17.59
C TYR A 48 5.15 2.40 16.61
N GLY A 49 6.35 2.12 17.10
CA GLY A 49 7.44 1.60 16.28
C GLY A 49 7.09 0.27 15.60
N ASP A 50 6.46 -0.66 16.33
CA ASP A 50 5.99 -1.92 15.78
C ASP A 50 5.01 -1.70 14.63
N TYR A 51 4.07 -0.78 14.81
CA TYR A 51 3.10 -0.42 13.78
C TYR A 51 3.78 0.17 12.54
N VAL A 52 4.68 1.12 12.74
CA VAL A 52 5.40 1.77 11.63
C VAL A 52 6.20 0.75 10.83
N ASP A 53 6.89 -0.17 11.50
CA ASP A 53 7.68 -1.20 10.82
C ASP A 53 6.82 -2.09 9.92
N LEU A 54 5.64 -2.47 10.40
CA LEU A 54 4.72 -3.29 9.60
C LEU A 54 4.17 -2.52 8.41
N VAL A 55 3.81 -1.24 8.59
CA VAL A 55 3.32 -0.38 7.51
C VAL A 55 4.42 -0.19 6.47
N GLU A 56 5.66 0.03 6.88
CA GLU A 56 6.79 0.17 5.95
C GLU A 56 7.00 -1.10 5.15
N THR A 57 6.92 -2.27 5.77
CA THR A 57 7.07 -3.55 5.09
C THR A 57 5.99 -3.73 4.02
N ALA A 58 4.74 -3.47 4.35
CA ALA A 58 3.65 -3.57 3.39
C ALA A 58 3.78 -2.56 2.25
N THR A 59 4.18 -1.33 2.57
CA THR A 59 4.35 -0.28 1.57
C THR A 59 5.48 -0.63 0.61
N GLU A 60 6.58 -1.20 1.10
CA GLU A 60 7.68 -1.65 0.27
C GLU A 60 7.25 -2.73 -0.72
N LEU A 61 6.45 -3.69 -0.28
CA LEU A 61 5.90 -4.72 -1.16
C LEU A 61 5.00 -4.12 -2.25
N LEU A 62 4.16 -3.15 -1.89
CA LEU A 62 3.32 -2.45 -2.86
C LEU A 62 4.17 -1.66 -3.87
N ALA A 63 5.19 -0.96 -3.39
CA ALA A 63 6.10 -0.21 -4.26
C ALA A 63 6.83 -1.14 -5.23
N ASP A 64 7.25 -2.31 -4.77
CA ASP A 64 7.91 -3.30 -5.62
C ASP A 64 6.99 -3.78 -6.75
N ILE A 65 5.73 -4.04 -6.45
CA ILE A 65 4.73 -4.42 -7.46
C ILE A 65 4.60 -3.31 -8.51
N ARG A 66 4.42 -2.09 -8.05
CA ARG A 66 4.29 -0.92 -8.93
C ARG A 66 5.52 -0.72 -9.80
N ASP A 67 6.69 -0.68 -9.19
CA ASP A 67 7.92 -0.33 -9.88
C ASP A 67 8.36 -1.42 -10.86
N HIS A 68 8.10 -2.69 -10.51
CA HIS A 68 8.38 -3.80 -11.41
C HIS A 68 7.54 -3.70 -12.69
N TYR A 69 6.24 -3.47 -12.55
CA TYR A 69 5.36 -3.31 -13.71
C TYR A 69 5.71 -2.06 -14.51
N ALA A 70 5.95 -0.93 -13.82
CA ALA A 70 6.32 0.32 -14.46
C ALA A 70 7.58 0.18 -15.32
N SER A 71 8.54 -0.65 -14.88
CA SER A 71 9.78 -0.89 -15.62
C SER A 71 9.58 -1.54 -16.97
N THR A 72 8.41 -2.15 -17.21
CA THR A 72 8.07 -2.78 -18.50
C THR A 72 7.44 -1.80 -19.49
N LEU A 73 7.15 -0.58 -19.05
CA LEU A 73 6.46 0.43 -19.86
C LEU A 73 7.41 1.53 -20.29
N ASP A 74 7.03 2.24 -21.37
CA ASP A 74 7.75 3.47 -21.72
C ASP A 74 7.52 4.54 -20.63
N GLU A 75 8.32 5.60 -20.66
CA GLU A 75 8.33 6.61 -19.61
C GLU A 75 6.96 7.24 -19.36
N GLN A 76 6.27 7.65 -20.45
CA GLN A 76 4.97 8.30 -20.33
C GLN A 76 3.90 7.35 -19.78
N ALA A 77 3.88 6.12 -20.28
CA ALA A 77 2.95 5.10 -19.80
C ALA A 77 3.23 4.72 -18.35
N ALA A 78 4.51 4.65 -17.98
CA ALA A 78 4.91 4.36 -16.60
C ALA A 78 4.41 5.43 -15.64
N GLU A 79 4.53 6.69 -15.99
CA GLU A 79 4.03 7.79 -15.15
C GLU A 79 2.52 7.71 -14.96
N GLU A 80 1.78 7.45 -16.03
CA GLU A 80 0.33 7.29 -15.97
C GLU A 80 -0.06 6.10 -15.08
N TYR A 81 0.62 4.97 -15.27
CA TYR A 81 0.39 3.78 -14.47
C TYR A 81 0.67 4.03 -12.98
N GLU A 82 1.79 4.66 -12.66
CA GLU A 82 2.15 4.95 -11.27
C GLU A 82 1.12 5.85 -10.58
N ARG A 83 0.62 6.86 -11.29
CA ARG A 83 -0.44 7.72 -10.74
C ARG A 83 -1.72 6.93 -10.48
N THR A 84 -2.08 6.03 -11.40
CA THR A 84 -3.25 5.17 -11.25
C THR A 84 -3.10 4.24 -10.05
N PHE A 85 -1.92 3.64 -9.91
CA PHE A 85 -1.60 2.73 -8.80
C PHE A 85 -1.69 3.47 -7.46
N ASN A 86 -1.02 4.60 -7.34
CA ASN A 86 -1.00 5.38 -6.09
C ASN A 86 -2.41 5.84 -5.70
N ARG A 87 -3.21 6.26 -6.67
CA ARG A 87 -4.60 6.66 -6.42
C ARG A 87 -5.45 5.50 -5.94
N ALA A 88 -5.25 4.32 -6.50
CA ALA A 88 -5.97 3.12 -6.07
C ALA A 88 -5.59 2.70 -4.65
N VAL A 89 -4.31 2.83 -4.29
CA VAL A 89 -3.87 2.58 -2.91
C VAL A 89 -4.55 3.56 -1.95
N LEU A 90 -4.65 4.83 -2.32
CA LEU A 90 -5.34 5.82 -1.48
C LEU A 90 -6.79 5.41 -1.23
N LYS A 91 -7.47 4.87 -2.22
CA LYS A 91 -8.88 4.46 -2.10
C LYS A 91 -9.07 3.16 -1.33
N ARG A 92 -8.24 2.14 -1.60
CA ARG A 92 -8.45 0.79 -1.08
C ARG A 92 -7.63 0.46 0.14
N LEU A 93 -6.46 1.06 0.27
CA LEU A 93 -5.49 0.76 1.31
C LEU A 93 -4.91 2.06 1.86
N PRO A 94 -5.77 2.95 2.39
CA PRO A 94 -5.33 4.31 2.78
C PRO A 94 -4.22 4.33 3.82
N ARG A 95 -4.09 3.28 4.61
CA ARG A 95 -3.01 3.15 5.59
C ARG A 95 -1.62 3.30 4.97
N PHE A 96 -1.47 2.87 3.71
CA PHE A 96 -0.18 2.89 3.00
C PHE A 96 -0.02 4.06 2.04
N ALA A 97 -1.03 4.92 1.93
CA ALA A 97 -1.10 5.94 0.87
C ALA A 97 0.02 6.98 0.93
N LEU A 98 0.32 7.50 2.12
CA LEU A 98 1.34 8.53 2.26
C LEU A 98 2.73 8.02 1.87
N GLU A 99 3.10 6.85 2.36
CA GLU A 99 4.42 6.31 2.09
C GLU A 99 4.58 5.81 0.66
N ILE A 100 3.49 5.31 0.04
CA ILE A 100 3.59 4.81 -1.34
C ILE A 100 3.91 5.93 -2.32
N GLU A 101 3.41 7.13 -2.10
CA GLU A 101 3.69 8.27 -2.96
C GLU A 101 5.15 8.72 -2.87
N ASP A 102 5.76 8.57 -1.70
CA ASP A 102 7.15 8.96 -1.46
C ASP A 102 8.16 7.93 -2.02
N ARG A 103 7.67 6.81 -2.46
CA ARG A 103 8.49 5.75 -3.04
C ARG A 103 8.29 5.68 -4.54
#